data_3ba7e8717a509d5e12f18a600abfdeda
#
_entry.id   3ba7e8717a509d5e12f18a600abfdeda
#
_cell.length_a   1.000
_cell.length_b   1.000
_cell.length_c   1.000
_cell.angle_alpha   90.00
_cell.angle_beta   90.00
_cell.angle_gamma   90.00
#
_symmetry.space_group_name_H-M   'P 1'
#
loop_
_entity.id
_entity.type
_entity.pdbx_description
1 polymer ?
#
loop_
_entity_poly.entity_id
_entity_poly.type
_entity_poly.pdbx_seq_one_letter_code
_entity_poly.pdbx_strand_id
1 'polypeptide(L)'
;MPTLMIMENEEGELKVTEEVLVGEKKTTKNDTEYAEPIFSEAGIVFKINPEIRRINGVKKILLKIDTEISNFKLTSSYNASSGAKQKNQTKTTITLNNGGSTFIGGLKQDVSRETIRRVPILSKIPIIGPLFKYRRNNREVRDIYIEIEAIIQDKT
;
A
#
# COMPACT_ATOMS: atom_id res chain seq x y z
N MET A 1 -4.48 1.29 -15.62
CA MET A 1 -3.02 1.30 -15.42
C MET A 1 -2.57 2.76 -15.36
N PRO A 2 -1.86 3.18 -14.34
CA PRO A 2 -1.27 4.51 -14.33
C PRO A 2 -0.18 4.62 -15.40
N THR A 3 -0.16 5.73 -16.12
CA THR A 3 0.83 6.01 -17.18
C THR A 3 1.48 7.34 -16.89
N LEU A 4 2.80 7.41 -17.00
CA LEU A 4 3.57 8.61 -16.78
C LEU A 4 4.53 8.82 -17.95
N MET A 5 4.54 10.03 -18.51
CA MET A 5 5.50 10.43 -19.54
C MET A 5 6.61 11.25 -18.88
N ILE A 6 7.86 10.86 -19.07
CA ILE A 6 9.02 11.47 -18.41
C ILE A 6 10.10 11.72 -19.45
N MET A 7 10.79 12.84 -19.33
CA MET A 7 11.97 13.14 -20.14
C MET A 7 13.18 12.34 -19.64
N GLU A 8 14.09 12.01 -20.56
CA GLU A 8 15.33 11.34 -20.22
C GLU A 8 16.13 12.14 -19.19
N ASN A 9 16.68 11.47 -18.18
CA ASN A 9 17.44 12.02 -17.05
C ASN A 9 16.67 12.98 -16.13
N GLU A 10 15.36 13.07 -16.27
CA GLU A 10 14.50 13.81 -15.33
C GLU A 10 13.77 12.85 -14.39
N GLU A 11 13.49 13.32 -13.15
CA GLU A 11 12.70 12.57 -12.20
C GLU A 11 11.21 12.86 -12.43
N GLY A 12 10.44 11.80 -12.66
CA GLY A 12 8.99 11.86 -12.68
C GLY A 12 8.38 11.29 -11.42
N GLU A 13 7.32 11.91 -10.91
CA GLU A 13 6.57 11.44 -9.75
C GLU A 13 5.09 11.27 -10.13
N LEU A 14 4.52 10.13 -9.76
CA LEU A 14 3.10 9.86 -9.86
C LEU A 14 2.57 9.47 -8.48
N LYS A 15 1.56 10.21 -8.01
CA LYS A 15 0.85 9.94 -6.76
C LYS A 15 -0.59 9.58 -7.03
N VAL A 16 -1.03 8.45 -6.48
CA VAL A 16 -2.43 8.03 -6.42
C VAL A 16 -2.74 7.76 -4.97
N THR A 17 -3.16 8.79 -4.25
CA THR A 17 -3.33 8.76 -2.79
C THR A 17 -4.72 9.24 -2.39
N GLU A 18 -5.17 8.76 -1.24
CA GLU A 18 -6.37 9.21 -0.54
C GLU A 18 -5.96 9.82 0.81
N GLU A 19 -6.58 10.93 1.17
CA GLU A 19 -6.43 11.51 2.50
C GLU A 19 -7.45 10.91 3.46
N VAL A 20 -6.96 10.41 4.58
CA VAL A 20 -7.78 9.83 5.63
C VAL A 20 -7.62 10.63 6.92
N LEU A 21 -8.73 10.93 7.58
CA LEU A 21 -8.74 11.55 8.91
C LEU A 21 -8.16 10.54 9.91
N VAL A 22 -7.02 10.86 10.51
CA VAL A 22 -6.30 9.97 11.44
C VAL A 22 -6.39 10.39 12.90
N GLY A 23 -6.89 11.59 13.17
CA GLY A 23 -7.03 12.09 14.53
C GLY A 23 -7.43 13.56 14.58
N GLU A 24 -7.49 14.09 15.79
CA GLU A 24 -7.76 15.49 16.07
C GLU A 24 -6.71 16.02 17.05
N LYS A 25 -6.14 17.18 16.74
CA LYS A 25 -5.28 17.92 17.65
C LYS A 25 -6.12 18.91 18.42
N LYS A 26 -6.23 18.72 19.73
CA LYS A 26 -6.88 19.69 20.61
C LYS A 26 -5.90 20.78 20.98
N THR A 27 -6.27 22.01 20.71
CA THR A 27 -5.51 23.20 21.09
C THR A 27 -6.41 24.13 21.87
N THR A 28 -6.01 24.49 23.08
CA THR A 28 -6.73 25.49 23.92
C THR A 28 -6.12 26.85 23.69
N LYS A 29 -6.92 27.79 23.23
CA LYS A 29 -6.54 29.19 23.09
C LYS A 29 -7.61 30.05 23.73
N ASN A 30 -7.25 30.87 24.72
CA ASN A 30 -8.18 31.76 25.47
C ASN A 30 -9.38 30.98 26.07
N ASP A 31 -9.15 29.90 26.81
CA ASP A 31 -10.16 29.03 27.43
C ASP A 31 -11.18 28.39 26.44
N THR A 32 -10.91 28.48 25.14
CA THR A 32 -11.72 27.80 24.13
C THR A 32 -10.94 26.63 23.54
N GLU A 33 -11.51 25.42 23.58
CA GLU A 33 -10.93 24.24 22.93
C GLU A 33 -11.27 24.25 21.45
N TYR A 34 -10.23 24.16 20.63
CA TYR A 34 -10.35 23.97 19.19
C TYR A 34 -9.85 22.57 18.85
N ALA A 35 -10.65 21.82 18.10
CA ALA A 35 -10.25 20.54 17.52
C ALA A 35 -9.86 20.77 16.07
N GLU A 36 -8.58 20.53 15.74
CA GLU A 36 -8.05 20.59 14.39
C GLU A 36 -7.88 19.18 13.84
N PRO A 37 -8.55 18.83 12.72
CA PRO A 37 -8.45 17.49 12.15
C PRO A 37 -7.05 17.26 11.58
N ILE A 38 -6.49 16.07 11.83
CA ILE A 38 -5.22 15.61 11.28
C ILE A 38 -5.51 14.62 10.18
N PHE A 39 -5.10 14.97 8.95
CA PHE A 39 -5.18 14.07 7.81
C PHE A 39 -3.82 13.40 7.55
N SER A 40 -3.85 12.21 7.00
CA SER A 40 -2.67 11.51 6.50
C SER A 40 -2.98 10.86 5.17
N GLU A 41 -2.04 10.93 4.25
CA GLU A 41 -2.17 10.33 2.93
C GLU A 41 -1.79 8.85 2.97
N ALA A 42 -2.54 8.04 2.24
CA ALA A 42 -2.19 6.65 1.94
C ALA A 42 -2.53 6.31 0.49
N GLY A 43 -1.75 5.44 -0.11
CA GLY A 43 -1.92 5.05 -1.50
C GLY A 43 -0.61 4.62 -2.14
N ILE A 44 -0.45 4.92 -3.40
CA ILE A 44 0.70 4.55 -4.21
C ILE A 44 1.43 5.81 -4.64
N VAL A 45 2.73 5.85 -4.37
CA VAL A 45 3.65 6.88 -4.85
C VAL A 45 4.74 6.21 -5.67
N PHE A 46 4.91 6.66 -6.91
CA PHE A 46 5.95 6.23 -7.83
C PHE A 46 6.87 7.38 -8.15
N LYS A 47 8.18 7.18 -7.96
CA LYS A 47 9.22 8.07 -8.45
C LYS A 47 10.12 7.30 -9.39
N ILE A 48 10.34 7.83 -10.57
CA ILE A 48 11.10 7.18 -11.62
C ILE A 48 12.04 8.18 -12.26
N ASN A 49 13.30 7.75 -12.43
CA ASN A 49 14.29 8.51 -13.20
C ASN A 49 14.80 7.59 -14.32
N PRO A 50 14.42 7.85 -15.59
CA PRO A 50 14.84 7.08 -16.74
C PRO A 50 16.17 7.62 -17.32
N GLU A 51 17.04 6.70 -17.70
CA GLU A 51 18.29 7.00 -18.42
C GLU A 51 18.40 6.07 -19.64
N ILE A 52 18.62 6.64 -20.82
CA ILE A 52 18.81 5.83 -22.03
C ILE A 52 20.30 5.51 -22.18
N ARG A 53 20.63 4.23 -22.17
CA ARG A 53 22.00 3.73 -22.39
C ARG A 53 22.08 2.90 -23.66
N ARG A 54 23.18 3.03 -24.35
CA ARG A 54 23.51 2.15 -25.50
C ARG A 54 24.47 1.05 -25.04
N ILE A 55 23.95 -0.19 -25.02
CA ILE A 55 24.72 -1.37 -24.62
C ILE A 55 24.82 -2.29 -25.85
N ASN A 56 26.02 -2.59 -26.32
CA ASN A 56 26.26 -3.40 -27.51
C ASN A 56 25.48 -2.90 -28.75
N GLY A 57 25.41 -1.57 -28.94
CA GLY A 57 24.70 -0.97 -30.06
C GLY A 57 23.17 -0.86 -29.90
N VAL A 58 22.58 -1.48 -28.89
CA VAL A 58 21.14 -1.47 -28.64
C VAL A 58 20.78 -0.42 -27.57
N LYS A 59 19.75 0.42 -27.85
CA LYS A 59 19.20 1.35 -26.87
C LYS A 59 18.49 0.55 -25.78
N LYS A 60 18.89 0.74 -24.54
CA LYS A 60 18.24 0.18 -23.35
C LYS A 60 17.82 1.31 -22.40
N ILE A 61 16.77 1.09 -21.63
CA ILE A 61 16.24 2.04 -20.68
C ILE A 61 16.68 1.56 -19.28
N LEU A 62 17.51 2.36 -18.62
CA LEU A 62 17.84 2.19 -17.22
C LEU A 62 16.85 3.00 -16.40
N LEU A 63 16.09 2.33 -15.54
CA LEU A 63 15.10 2.95 -14.67
C LEU A 63 15.55 2.88 -13.21
N LYS A 64 15.74 4.02 -12.58
CA LYS A 64 15.86 4.14 -11.12
C LYS A 64 14.47 4.38 -10.56
N ILE A 65 14.00 3.47 -9.72
CA ILE A 65 12.62 3.42 -9.27
C ILE A 65 12.57 3.47 -7.75
N ASP A 66 11.76 4.36 -7.21
CA ASP A 66 11.38 4.40 -5.80
C ASP A 66 9.85 4.32 -5.72
N THR A 67 9.34 3.23 -5.18
CA THR A 67 7.91 2.97 -5.05
C THR A 67 7.53 2.88 -3.60
N GLU A 68 6.48 3.60 -3.23
CA GLU A 68 5.86 3.52 -1.92
C GLU A 68 4.42 3.10 -2.06
N ILE A 69 4.03 2.03 -1.35
CA ILE A 69 2.64 1.59 -1.22
C ILE A 69 2.27 1.68 0.25
N SER A 70 1.27 2.48 0.56
CA SER A 70 0.77 2.65 1.92
C SER A 70 -0.73 2.45 2.02
N ASN A 71 -1.16 1.91 3.15
CA ASN A 71 -2.56 1.77 3.50
C ASN A 71 -2.78 1.99 5.00
N PHE A 72 -4.01 2.31 5.39
CA PHE A 72 -4.41 2.39 6.79
C PHE A 72 -5.00 1.06 7.23
N LYS A 73 -4.57 0.59 8.41
CA LYS A 73 -5.22 -0.50 9.13
C LYS A 73 -6.00 0.09 10.29
N LEU A 74 -7.31 -0.01 10.22
CA LEU A 74 -8.17 0.24 11.37
C LEU A 74 -8.00 -0.94 12.32
N THR A 75 -7.37 -0.72 13.46
CA THR A 75 -7.23 -1.72 14.51
C THR A 75 -8.33 -1.49 15.54
N SER A 76 -9.13 -2.53 15.79
CA SER A 76 -10.19 -2.53 16.82
C SER A 76 -9.68 -2.36 18.27
N SER A 77 -8.36 -2.32 18.46
CA SER A 77 -7.72 -2.14 19.78
C SER A 77 -7.42 -0.70 20.14
N TYR A 78 -7.60 0.23 19.21
CA TYR A 78 -7.47 1.67 19.47
C TYR A 78 -8.84 2.31 19.31
N ASN A 79 -9.16 3.24 20.20
CA ASN A 79 -10.34 4.08 20.07
C ASN A 79 -10.42 4.61 18.62
N ALA A 80 -11.64 4.81 18.10
CA ALA A 80 -11.95 5.09 16.69
C ALA A 80 -11.19 6.27 16.03
N SER A 81 -10.26 6.89 16.73
CA SER A 81 -9.43 8.02 16.30
C SER A 81 -7.96 7.68 16.05
N SER A 82 -7.52 6.43 16.11
CA SER A 82 -6.14 6.09 15.80
C SER A 82 -6.03 4.83 14.95
N GLY A 83 -5.55 4.98 13.73
CA GLY A 83 -5.22 3.89 12.82
C GLY A 83 -3.69 3.74 12.67
N ALA A 84 -3.23 2.53 12.34
CA ALA A 84 -1.84 2.30 11.96
C ALA A 84 -1.67 2.45 10.45
N LYS A 85 -0.73 3.27 10.00
CA LYS A 85 -0.33 3.35 8.59
C LYS A 85 0.73 2.28 8.32
N GLN A 86 0.42 1.37 7.42
CA GLN A 86 1.40 0.41 6.91
C GLN A 86 2.02 0.98 5.63
N LYS A 87 3.35 1.02 5.58
CA LYS A 87 4.13 1.54 4.46
C LYS A 87 5.08 0.47 3.96
N ASN A 88 5.06 0.21 2.66
CA ASN A 88 6.01 -0.66 1.96
C ASN A 88 6.74 0.20 0.94
N GLN A 89 8.06 0.23 1.01
CA GLN A 89 8.90 1.00 0.10
C GLN A 89 9.88 0.07 -0.60
N THR A 90 9.99 0.23 -1.92
CA THR A 90 10.93 -0.51 -2.74
C THR A 90 11.75 0.47 -3.57
N LYS A 91 13.09 0.40 -3.41
CA LYS A 91 14.05 1.14 -4.23
C LYS A 91 14.84 0.15 -5.06
N THR A 92 14.83 0.31 -6.38
CA THR A 92 15.52 -0.59 -7.27
C THR A 92 15.99 0.12 -8.55
N THR A 93 16.96 -0.48 -9.21
CA THR A 93 17.43 -0.03 -10.54
C THR A 93 17.34 -1.23 -11.48
N ILE A 94 16.64 -1.04 -12.58
CA ILE A 94 16.43 -2.08 -13.59
C ILE A 94 16.82 -1.57 -14.98
N THR A 95 17.12 -2.50 -15.88
CA THR A 95 17.41 -2.19 -17.27
C THR A 95 16.41 -2.95 -18.15
N LEU A 96 15.70 -2.24 -19.00
CA LEU A 96 14.72 -2.79 -19.94
C LEU A 96 15.13 -2.52 -21.39
N ASN A 97 14.64 -3.38 -22.28
CA ASN A 97 14.61 -3.07 -23.71
C ASN A 97 13.45 -2.11 -23.99
N ASN A 98 13.50 -1.40 -25.10
CA ASN A 98 12.38 -0.56 -25.54
C ASN A 98 11.12 -1.42 -25.76
N GLY A 99 10.01 -1.06 -25.13
CA GLY A 99 8.76 -1.85 -25.11
C GLY A 99 8.81 -3.10 -24.24
N GLY A 100 9.85 -3.24 -23.40
CA GLY A 100 9.96 -4.36 -22.47
C GLY A 100 9.25 -4.10 -21.15
N SER A 101 8.71 -5.16 -20.54
CA SER A 101 8.15 -5.14 -19.20
C SER A 101 8.94 -6.02 -18.25
N THR A 102 8.90 -5.70 -16.97
CA THR A 102 9.48 -6.52 -15.92
C THR A 102 8.74 -6.37 -14.59
N PHE A 103 8.81 -7.43 -13.81
CA PHE A 103 8.32 -7.45 -12.44
C PHE A 103 9.38 -6.87 -11.50
N ILE A 104 9.00 -5.88 -10.67
CA ILE A 104 9.94 -5.22 -9.76
C ILE A 104 9.81 -5.75 -8.34
N GLY A 105 8.62 -6.10 -7.95
CA GLY A 105 8.36 -6.58 -6.61
C GLY A 105 6.88 -6.80 -6.35
N GLY A 106 6.60 -7.35 -5.20
CA GLY A 106 5.25 -7.60 -4.76
C GLY A 106 5.17 -7.79 -3.26
N LEU A 107 3.96 -7.76 -2.76
CA LEU A 107 3.64 -8.05 -1.37
C LEU A 107 2.55 -9.10 -1.33
N LYS A 108 2.87 -10.22 -0.71
CA LYS A 108 1.85 -11.22 -0.37
C LYS A 108 1.49 -11.07 1.11
N GLN A 109 0.24 -10.79 1.36
CA GLN A 109 -0.30 -10.68 2.71
C GLN A 109 -1.37 -11.76 2.93
N ASP A 110 -1.13 -12.65 3.86
CA ASP A 110 -2.09 -13.68 4.30
C ASP A 110 -2.54 -13.31 5.71
N VAL A 111 -3.80 -12.92 5.85
CA VAL A 111 -4.41 -12.56 7.13
C VAL A 111 -5.45 -13.60 7.46
N SER A 112 -5.16 -14.44 8.44
CA SER A 112 -6.12 -15.38 9.00
C SER A 112 -6.68 -14.83 10.31
N ARG A 113 -8.00 -14.68 10.39
CA ARG A 113 -8.70 -14.25 11.59
C ARG A 113 -9.68 -15.32 12.02
N GLU A 114 -9.42 -15.89 13.17
CA GLU A 114 -10.36 -16.80 13.82
C GLU A 114 -11.22 -16.04 14.83
N THR A 115 -12.54 -16.11 14.65
CA THR A 115 -13.51 -15.56 15.58
C THR A 115 -14.29 -16.68 16.22
N ILE A 116 -14.14 -16.84 17.54
CA ILE A 116 -14.88 -17.83 18.32
C ILE A 116 -15.91 -17.08 19.16
N ARG A 117 -17.19 -17.33 18.89
CA ARG A 117 -18.29 -16.90 19.75
C ARG A 117 -18.81 -18.13 20.50
N ARG A 118 -18.94 -18.00 21.81
CA ARG A 118 -19.42 -19.06 22.69
C ARG A 118 -20.39 -18.47 23.71
N VAL A 119 -21.44 -19.23 24.02
CA VAL A 119 -22.32 -18.89 25.12
C VAL A 119 -21.65 -19.40 26.40
N PRO A 120 -21.30 -18.50 27.36
CA PRO A 120 -20.71 -18.94 28.62
C PRO A 120 -21.67 -19.90 29.33
N ILE A 121 -21.15 -20.87 30.06
CA ILE A 121 -21.86 -21.96 30.75
C ILE A 121 -22.32 -23.07 29.79
N LEU A 122 -23.17 -22.80 28.78
CA LEU A 122 -23.74 -23.82 27.85
C LEU A 122 -22.65 -24.44 26.97
N SER A 123 -21.64 -23.67 26.56
CA SER A 123 -20.53 -24.20 25.75
C SER A 123 -19.58 -25.12 26.51
N LYS A 124 -19.72 -25.26 27.83
CA LYS A 124 -18.92 -26.13 28.68
C LYS A 124 -19.58 -27.48 28.97
N ILE A 125 -20.85 -27.64 28.60
CA ILE A 125 -21.58 -28.89 28.84
C ILE A 125 -21.09 -29.96 27.85
N PRO A 126 -20.63 -31.12 28.32
CA PRO A 126 -20.29 -32.22 27.42
C PRO A 126 -21.54 -32.65 26.61
N ILE A 127 -21.36 -33.04 25.36
CA ILE A 127 -22.39 -33.48 24.38
C ILE A 127 -23.07 -32.28 23.66
N ILE A 128 -23.59 -31.28 24.36
CA ILE A 128 -24.33 -30.16 23.75
C ILE A 128 -23.48 -28.89 23.56
N GLY A 129 -22.33 -28.79 24.22
CA GLY A 129 -21.40 -27.65 24.13
C GLY A 129 -21.02 -27.21 22.72
N PRO A 130 -20.78 -28.13 21.77
CA PRO A 130 -20.48 -27.76 20.38
C PRO A 130 -21.58 -26.99 19.68
N LEU A 131 -22.87 -27.20 20.02
CA LEU A 131 -24.02 -26.48 19.47
C LEU A 131 -24.06 -25.00 19.91
N PHE A 132 -23.36 -24.66 21.01
CA PHE A 132 -23.29 -23.30 21.58
C PHE A 132 -21.94 -22.64 21.33
N LYS A 133 -21.12 -23.21 20.41
CA LYS A 133 -19.88 -22.66 19.89
C LYS A 133 -20.03 -22.33 18.41
N TYR A 134 -19.84 -21.06 18.06
CA TYR A 134 -19.73 -20.66 16.67
C TYR A 134 -18.27 -20.28 16.38
N ARG A 135 -17.67 -20.99 15.44
CA ARG A 135 -16.30 -20.75 14.97
C ARG A 135 -16.36 -20.26 13.54
N ARG A 136 -15.83 -19.06 13.33
CA ARG A 136 -15.68 -18.49 12.00
C ARG A 136 -14.19 -18.28 11.73
N ASN A 137 -13.70 -18.93 10.70
CA ASN A 137 -12.35 -18.71 10.19
C ASN A 137 -12.46 -17.86 8.92
N ASN A 138 -11.91 -16.65 8.97
CA ASN A 138 -11.87 -15.72 7.84
C ASN A 138 -10.42 -15.60 7.41
N ARG A 139 -10.13 -16.05 6.18
CA ARG A 139 -8.80 -15.93 5.57
C ARG A 139 -8.88 -14.95 4.42
N GLU A 140 -8.10 -13.91 4.50
CA GLU A 140 -7.96 -12.89 3.46
C GLU A 140 -6.54 -12.95 2.92
N VAL A 141 -6.41 -13.23 1.62
CA VAL A 141 -5.12 -13.22 0.91
C VAL A 141 -5.13 -12.03 -0.02
N ARG A 142 -4.12 -11.16 0.12
CA ARG A 142 -3.89 -10.02 -0.78
C ARG A 142 -2.52 -10.17 -1.41
N ASP A 143 -2.51 -10.20 -2.72
CA ASP A 143 -1.29 -10.22 -3.51
C ASP A 143 -1.21 -8.92 -4.32
N ILE A 144 -0.16 -8.15 -4.09
CA ILE A 144 0.13 -6.90 -4.81
C ILE A 144 1.36 -7.17 -5.66
N TYR A 145 1.27 -6.95 -6.96
CA TYR A 145 2.35 -7.07 -7.91
C TYR A 145 2.63 -5.72 -8.55
N ILE A 146 3.91 -5.41 -8.72
CA ILE A 146 4.37 -4.21 -9.40
C ILE A 146 5.10 -4.65 -10.66
N GLU A 147 4.46 -4.40 -11.80
CA GLU A 147 5.03 -4.60 -13.12
C GLU A 147 5.22 -3.24 -13.80
N ILE A 148 6.36 -3.03 -14.42
CA ILE A 148 6.67 -1.81 -15.17
C ILE A 148 6.98 -2.16 -16.62
N GLU A 149 6.36 -1.42 -17.52
CA GLU A 149 6.66 -1.38 -18.95
C GLU A 149 7.23 -0.01 -19.29
N ALA A 150 8.28 0.03 -20.10
CA ALA A 150 8.89 1.27 -20.55
C ALA A 150 9.05 1.32 -22.07
N ILE A 151 8.59 2.43 -22.65
CA ILE A 151 8.60 2.67 -24.09
C ILE A 151 9.30 3.99 -24.37
N ILE A 152 10.28 3.99 -25.29
CA ILE A 152 10.93 5.20 -25.78
C ILE A 152 10.03 5.81 -26.88
N GLN A 153 9.57 7.03 -26.65
CA GLN A 153 8.93 7.82 -27.70
C GLN A 153 10.00 8.73 -28.32
N ASP A 154 10.46 8.42 -29.54
CA ASP A 154 11.29 9.33 -30.31
C ASP A 154 10.36 10.48 -30.82
N LYS A 155 10.76 11.74 -30.60
CA LYS A 155 10.10 12.87 -31.24
C LYS A 155 10.27 12.75 -32.76
N THR A 156 9.15 12.60 -33.46
CA THR A 156 9.09 12.78 -34.92
C THR A 156 9.30 14.23 -35.27
#